data_2c202daa543a0dc7df98bef5b71edf59
#
_entry.id   2c202daa543a0dc7df98bef5b71edf59
#
_cell.length_a   1.000
_cell.length_b   1.000
_cell.length_c   1.000
_cell.angle_alpha   90.00
_cell.angle_beta   90.00
_cell.angle_gamma   90.00
#
_symmetry.space_group_name_H-M   'P 1'
#
loop_
_entity.id
_entity.type
_entity.pdbx_description
1 polymer ?
#
loop_
_entity_poly.entity_id
_entity_poly.type
_entity_poly.pdbx_seq_one_letter_code
_entity_poly.pdbx_strand_id
1 'polypeptide(L)'
;VRAQFPILSTTTSGGKPLVYLDNGATTQKPLAVIEALDRYYRAQNANIHRGVYELSQTATTLYERARLTVQRFINAAHSEEVIFTRGTTESINLVAHSWARAFLKAGDEVVVSAMEHHSNIVPWQIACEMTGATLRVIPIDDRGELLMTEYVRLLASGKVKLVAVNHVSNSLGTINPVTEMTALAHRAGATVLVDGAQWVAHAATDVRAIECDFYAFSGHKLFGPTGTGVLYGRRELLEKMPPYMGGGDMIKSVTFAKTEYADLPNKFEAGTPHIAGAVGLAAAIDFVTSIGFETFAGHEAELLAYATQRLGEIPGLRIVGTARQKASVISFVMDEPAISSLDLGLGLDAEGVAVRTGHHCCQPVMDRFGIPSTTRISLAMYNTRADVDAAVAAIGKVRERATKRRSDGATKGAVGDGNLGALKWPSAVAGSPGEAADELAELFEALGERDARNLYILELGEKLLPMPAEFKTEESRVHGCMSTVHLHGRRAPGSADRLEFLADSDAHIVRGLIGVLQRLFSGQRAGEILAFDVEGFFGRIGLEQFVTVQRRNGLAGMVKRIRGLANEMLA
;
A
#
# COMPACT_ATOMS: atom_id res chain seq x y z
N VAL A 1 -25.93 -1.10 -10.17
CA VAL A 1 -24.54 -0.58 -10.13
C VAL A 1 -23.53 -1.70 -10.40
N ARG A 2 -23.51 -2.80 -9.62
CA ARG A 2 -22.50 -3.89 -9.73
C ARG A 2 -22.32 -4.46 -11.16
N ALA A 3 -23.41 -4.62 -11.92
CA ALA A 3 -23.37 -5.12 -13.31
C ALA A 3 -22.57 -4.23 -14.28
N GLN A 4 -22.32 -2.98 -13.91
CA GLN A 4 -21.47 -2.07 -14.69
C GLN A 4 -19.96 -2.33 -14.54
N PHE A 5 -19.55 -3.26 -13.67
CA PHE A 5 -18.16 -3.60 -13.39
C PHE A 5 -17.85 -5.03 -13.83
N PRO A 6 -17.40 -5.25 -15.07
CA PRO A 6 -17.28 -6.58 -15.68
C PRO A 6 -16.39 -7.54 -14.90
N ILE A 7 -15.30 -7.04 -14.32
CA ILE A 7 -14.34 -7.83 -13.56
C ILE A 7 -14.97 -8.52 -12.33
N LEU A 8 -16.05 -7.96 -11.77
CA LEU A 8 -16.73 -8.55 -10.59
C LEU A 8 -17.55 -9.81 -10.93
N SER A 9 -17.66 -10.14 -12.22
CA SER A 9 -18.28 -11.39 -12.71
C SER A 9 -17.25 -12.47 -13.03
N THR A 10 -15.96 -12.20 -12.78
CA THR A 10 -14.89 -13.16 -13.06
C THR A 10 -14.72 -14.16 -11.90
N THR A 11 -14.04 -15.25 -12.21
CA THR A 11 -13.60 -16.24 -11.22
C THR A 11 -12.07 -16.15 -11.05
N THR A 12 -11.59 -16.51 -9.87
CA THR A 12 -10.17 -16.65 -9.60
C THR A 12 -9.60 -17.87 -10.34
N SER A 13 -8.27 -18.00 -10.40
CA SER A 13 -7.59 -19.18 -10.96
C SER A 13 -8.03 -20.49 -10.29
N GLY A 14 -8.42 -20.44 -8.99
CA GLY A 14 -8.99 -21.56 -8.25
C GLY A 14 -10.48 -21.82 -8.52
N GLY A 15 -11.09 -21.19 -9.55
CA GLY A 15 -12.49 -21.40 -9.94
C GLY A 15 -13.52 -20.80 -8.97
N LYS A 16 -13.11 -19.98 -8.00
CA LYS A 16 -13.99 -19.30 -7.03
C LYS A 16 -14.48 -17.96 -7.59
N PRO A 17 -15.73 -17.54 -7.34
CA PRO A 17 -16.18 -16.18 -7.64
C PRO A 17 -15.30 -15.13 -6.97
N LEU A 18 -14.94 -14.07 -7.70
CA LEU A 18 -14.17 -12.98 -7.14
C LEU A 18 -14.99 -12.14 -6.17
N VAL A 19 -14.54 -12.06 -4.93
CA VAL A 19 -15.01 -11.13 -3.90
C VAL A 19 -13.94 -10.04 -3.69
N TYR A 20 -14.15 -8.86 -4.29
CA TYR A 20 -13.15 -7.80 -4.29
C TYR A 20 -13.39 -6.79 -3.17
N LEU A 21 -12.49 -6.77 -2.18
CA LEU A 21 -12.58 -5.95 -0.97
C LEU A 21 -11.30 -5.12 -0.72
N ASP A 22 -10.52 -4.82 -1.77
CA ASP A 22 -9.32 -3.97 -1.69
C ASP A 22 -9.50 -2.61 -2.42
N ASN A 23 -10.67 -2.00 -2.28
CA ASN A 23 -11.03 -0.75 -2.95
C ASN A 23 -10.17 0.45 -2.49
N GLY A 24 -9.73 0.45 -1.24
CA GLY A 24 -8.82 1.48 -0.72
C GLY A 24 -7.42 1.46 -1.35
N ALA A 25 -7.03 0.39 -2.05
CA ALA A 25 -5.82 0.36 -2.87
C ALA A 25 -6.11 0.83 -4.30
N THR A 26 -7.14 0.29 -4.93
CA THR A 26 -7.66 0.73 -6.24
C THR A 26 -9.10 0.24 -6.39
N THR A 27 -9.99 1.05 -6.94
CA THR A 27 -11.35 0.61 -7.27
C THR A 27 -11.39 -0.08 -8.62
N GLN A 28 -12.41 -0.90 -8.89
CA GLN A 28 -12.66 -1.47 -10.21
C GLN A 28 -13.25 -0.43 -11.17
N LYS A 29 -13.20 -0.70 -12.48
CA LYS A 29 -13.56 0.27 -13.52
C LYS A 29 -14.93 -0.10 -14.11
N PRO A 30 -15.88 0.87 -14.18
CA PRO A 30 -17.16 0.64 -14.83
C PRO A 30 -17.00 0.60 -16.35
N LEU A 31 -17.95 -0.01 -17.03
CA LEU A 31 -18.00 -0.07 -18.51
C LEU A 31 -17.84 1.30 -19.15
N ALA A 32 -18.47 2.33 -18.61
CA ALA A 32 -18.36 3.69 -19.12
C ALA A 32 -16.92 4.19 -19.23
N VAL A 33 -16.06 3.85 -18.27
CA VAL A 33 -14.63 4.21 -18.28
C VAL A 33 -13.86 3.37 -19.29
N ILE A 34 -14.12 2.06 -19.32
CA ILE A 34 -13.46 1.13 -20.26
C ILE A 34 -13.77 1.54 -21.71
N GLU A 35 -15.03 1.81 -22.01
CA GLU A 35 -15.48 2.23 -23.35
C GLU A 35 -14.98 3.62 -23.73
N ALA A 36 -14.85 4.55 -22.78
CA ALA A 36 -14.28 5.87 -23.05
C ALA A 36 -12.81 5.78 -23.44
N LEU A 37 -12.01 4.93 -22.76
CA LEU A 37 -10.61 4.68 -23.09
C LEU A 37 -10.47 3.95 -24.44
N ASP A 38 -11.29 2.92 -24.70
CA ASP A 38 -11.28 2.19 -25.95
C ASP A 38 -11.61 3.12 -27.13
N ARG A 39 -12.67 3.91 -27.03
CA ARG A 39 -13.08 4.89 -28.04
C ARG A 39 -11.99 5.93 -28.29
N TYR A 40 -11.37 6.46 -27.22
CA TYR A 40 -10.29 7.42 -27.36
C TYR A 40 -9.15 6.84 -28.21
N TYR A 41 -8.63 5.69 -27.87
CA TYR A 41 -7.51 5.10 -28.60
C TYR A 41 -7.86 4.62 -30.02
N ARG A 42 -9.10 4.16 -30.24
CA ARG A 42 -9.53 3.72 -31.61
C ARG A 42 -9.81 4.86 -32.55
N ALA A 43 -10.32 6.00 -32.07
CA ALA A 43 -10.92 7.01 -32.95
C ALA A 43 -10.55 8.47 -32.63
N GLN A 44 -9.90 8.78 -31.49
CA GLN A 44 -9.73 10.16 -31.02
C GLN A 44 -8.30 10.50 -30.59
N ASN A 45 -7.38 9.55 -30.69
CA ASN A 45 -6.01 9.72 -30.19
C ASN A 45 -5.19 10.65 -31.09
N ALA A 46 -4.80 11.79 -30.54
CA ALA A 46 -3.85 12.74 -31.13
C ALA A 46 -3.13 13.52 -30.02
N ASN A 47 -2.00 14.15 -30.36
CA ASN A 47 -1.40 15.14 -29.48
C ASN A 47 -2.28 16.40 -29.40
N ILE A 48 -2.26 17.11 -28.27
CA ILE A 48 -3.15 18.23 -27.96
C ILE A 48 -2.46 19.59 -28.12
N HIS A 49 -3.25 20.66 -28.15
CA HIS A 49 -2.95 22.09 -28.15
C HIS A 49 -2.29 22.64 -29.41
N ARG A 50 -1.37 21.95 -30.09
CA ARG A 50 -0.57 22.51 -31.20
C ARG A 50 -0.92 22.00 -32.59
N GLY A 51 -1.73 20.94 -32.69
CA GLY A 51 -2.15 20.38 -33.97
C GLY A 51 -3.26 21.22 -34.60
N VAL A 52 -3.12 21.54 -35.89
CA VAL A 52 -4.12 22.32 -36.66
C VAL A 52 -5.13 21.41 -37.40
N TYR A 53 -5.04 20.10 -37.21
CA TYR A 53 -5.92 19.10 -37.83
C TYR A 53 -7.03 18.67 -36.88
N GLU A 54 -8.17 18.24 -37.45
CA GLU A 54 -9.41 17.93 -36.73
C GLU A 54 -9.22 16.98 -35.53
N LEU A 55 -8.43 15.91 -35.71
CA LEU A 55 -8.21 14.91 -34.67
C LEU A 55 -7.52 15.54 -33.43
N SER A 56 -6.54 16.44 -33.63
CA SER A 56 -5.87 17.15 -32.53
C SER A 56 -6.82 18.11 -31.82
N GLN A 57 -7.69 18.81 -32.58
CA GLN A 57 -8.69 19.69 -31.97
C GLN A 57 -9.71 18.89 -31.15
N THR A 58 -10.13 17.72 -31.64
CA THR A 58 -11.00 16.79 -30.92
C THR A 58 -10.35 16.32 -29.62
N ALA A 59 -9.10 15.85 -29.66
CA ALA A 59 -8.36 15.40 -28.48
C ALA A 59 -8.17 16.54 -27.46
N THR A 60 -7.84 17.75 -27.93
CA THR A 60 -7.74 18.96 -27.08
C THR A 60 -9.07 19.27 -26.39
N THR A 61 -10.17 19.25 -27.16
CA THR A 61 -11.51 19.49 -26.62
C THR A 61 -11.89 18.48 -25.52
N LEU A 62 -11.57 17.20 -25.74
CA LEU A 62 -11.82 16.15 -24.76
C LEU A 62 -11.00 16.35 -23.47
N TYR A 63 -9.73 16.73 -23.60
CA TYR A 63 -8.83 16.97 -22.47
C TYR A 63 -9.30 18.17 -21.64
N GLU A 64 -9.59 19.30 -22.26
CA GLU A 64 -10.07 20.50 -21.54
C GLU A 64 -11.48 20.29 -20.95
N ARG A 65 -12.34 19.52 -21.63
CA ARG A 65 -13.64 19.12 -21.07
C ARG A 65 -13.47 18.25 -19.80
N ALA A 66 -12.47 17.36 -19.80
CA ALA A 66 -12.14 16.57 -18.61
C ALA A 66 -11.74 17.49 -17.43
N ARG A 67 -10.96 18.54 -17.68
CA ARG A 67 -10.60 19.54 -16.67
C ARG A 67 -11.83 20.25 -16.10
N LEU A 68 -12.75 20.67 -16.96
CA LEU A 68 -14.01 21.29 -16.54
C LEU A 68 -14.92 20.33 -15.75
N THR A 69 -14.88 19.03 -16.09
CA THR A 69 -15.61 18.00 -15.34
C THR A 69 -15.02 17.86 -13.93
N VAL A 70 -13.69 17.80 -13.80
CA VAL A 70 -13.01 17.77 -12.49
C VAL A 70 -13.31 19.05 -11.70
N GLN A 71 -13.19 20.22 -12.31
CA GLN A 71 -13.47 21.51 -11.67
C GLN A 71 -14.85 21.54 -11.01
N ARG A 72 -15.88 21.11 -11.74
CA ARG A 72 -17.26 21.03 -11.23
C ARG A 72 -17.40 19.97 -10.14
N PHE A 73 -16.75 18.83 -10.31
CA PHE A 73 -16.82 17.72 -9.37
C PHE A 73 -16.31 18.08 -7.97
N ILE A 74 -15.24 18.87 -7.88
CA ILE A 74 -14.68 19.34 -6.60
C ILE A 74 -15.15 20.74 -6.19
N ASN A 75 -16.05 21.34 -6.96
CA ASN A 75 -16.54 22.72 -6.79
C ASN A 75 -15.42 23.77 -6.75
N ALA A 76 -14.35 23.61 -7.58
CA ALA A 76 -13.32 24.63 -7.72
C ALA A 76 -13.88 25.88 -8.43
N ALA A 77 -13.34 27.08 -8.10
CA ALA A 77 -13.82 28.34 -8.65
C ALA A 77 -13.46 28.47 -10.14
N HIS A 78 -12.26 28.03 -10.52
CA HIS A 78 -11.73 28.18 -11.87
C HIS A 78 -11.12 26.86 -12.37
N SER A 79 -11.17 26.62 -13.69
CA SER A 79 -10.56 25.44 -14.29
C SER A 79 -9.03 25.43 -14.18
N GLU A 80 -8.42 26.60 -14.13
CA GLU A 80 -6.98 26.81 -13.97
C GLU A 80 -6.44 26.39 -12.60
N GLU A 81 -7.32 26.14 -11.63
CA GLU A 81 -7.00 25.60 -10.31
C GLU A 81 -6.84 24.07 -10.31
N VAL A 82 -7.19 23.42 -11.44
CA VAL A 82 -7.12 21.98 -11.63
C VAL A 82 -5.89 21.64 -12.46
N ILE A 83 -4.95 20.91 -11.86
CA ILE A 83 -3.71 20.46 -12.50
C ILE A 83 -3.76 18.94 -12.59
N PHE A 84 -3.58 18.39 -13.79
CA PHE A 84 -3.46 16.95 -13.98
C PHE A 84 -2.07 16.47 -13.59
N THR A 85 -2.04 15.38 -12.83
CA THR A 85 -0.83 14.69 -12.36
C THR A 85 -0.96 13.19 -12.59
N ARG A 86 0.06 12.42 -12.23
CA ARG A 86 -0.01 10.94 -12.29
C ARG A 86 -0.75 10.31 -11.10
N GLY A 87 -1.08 11.10 -10.07
CA GLY A 87 -1.77 10.65 -8.86
C GLY A 87 -1.47 11.52 -7.65
N THR A 88 -2.09 11.23 -6.53
CA THR A 88 -1.93 11.95 -5.26
C THR A 88 -0.47 12.12 -4.85
N THR A 89 0.33 11.09 -5.02
CA THR A 89 1.77 11.15 -4.69
C THR A 89 2.48 12.24 -5.46
N GLU A 90 2.25 12.36 -6.78
CA GLU A 90 2.87 13.44 -7.56
C GLU A 90 2.27 14.80 -7.19
N SER A 91 0.97 14.90 -6.95
CA SER A 91 0.32 16.13 -6.52
C SER A 91 0.94 16.69 -5.24
N ILE A 92 1.16 15.84 -4.22
CA ILE A 92 1.80 16.24 -2.97
C ILE A 92 3.28 16.60 -3.20
N ASN A 93 4.02 15.82 -4.01
CA ASN A 93 5.41 16.15 -4.34
C ASN A 93 5.53 17.47 -5.12
N LEU A 94 4.58 17.79 -6.00
CA LEU A 94 4.53 19.07 -6.69
C LEU A 94 4.47 20.22 -5.68
N VAL A 95 3.55 20.15 -4.72
CA VAL A 95 3.45 21.16 -3.67
C VAL A 95 4.70 21.18 -2.80
N ALA A 96 5.17 20.02 -2.34
CA ALA A 96 6.37 19.92 -1.50
C ALA A 96 7.62 20.46 -2.20
N HIS A 97 7.76 20.21 -3.50
CA HIS A 97 8.93 20.70 -4.26
C HIS A 97 8.81 22.17 -4.66
N SER A 98 7.64 22.60 -5.13
CA SER A 98 7.44 23.95 -5.67
C SER A 98 7.12 24.96 -4.57
N TRP A 99 6.07 24.72 -3.77
CA TRP A 99 5.64 25.63 -2.72
C TRP A 99 6.68 25.71 -1.60
N ALA A 100 7.19 24.57 -1.12
CA ALA A 100 8.14 24.58 -0.01
C ALA A 100 9.43 25.33 -0.35
N ARG A 101 9.98 25.14 -1.57
CA ARG A 101 11.16 25.91 -2.01
C ARG A 101 10.96 27.42 -2.03
N ALA A 102 9.73 27.87 -2.28
CA ALA A 102 9.43 29.31 -2.37
C ALA A 102 9.11 29.92 -1.01
N PHE A 103 8.54 29.19 -0.08
CA PHE A 103 7.90 29.76 1.10
C PHE A 103 8.40 29.21 2.44
N LEU A 104 9.06 28.03 2.47
CA LEU A 104 9.66 27.50 3.71
C LEU A 104 11.11 27.98 3.89
N LYS A 105 11.48 28.20 5.14
CA LYS A 105 12.83 28.55 5.57
C LYS A 105 13.18 27.87 6.90
N ALA A 106 14.44 27.94 7.27
CA ALA A 106 14.92 27.41 8.53
C ALA A 106 14.15 27.99 9.74
N GLY A 107 13.72 27.11 10.62
CA GLY A 107 12.91 27.43 11.79
C GLY A 107 11.40 27.43 11.58
N ASP A 108 10.91 27.34 10.34
CA ASP A 108 9.50 27.08 10.06
C ASP A 108 9.11 25.62 10.38
N GLU A 109 7.83 25.36 10.55
CA GLU A 109 7.30 24.04 10.86
C GLU A 109 6.28 23.60 9.80
N VAL A 110 6.34 22.30 9.43
CA VAL A 110 5.33 21.60 8.63
C VAL A 110 4.63 20.62 9.56
N VAL A 111 3.30 20.61 9.56
CA VAL A 111 2.49 19.72 10.40
C VAL A 111 1.82 18.65 9.54
N VAL A 112 1.98 17.38 9.93
CA VAL A 112 1.27 16.22 9.38
C VAL A 112 0.56 15.47 10.48
N SER A 113 -0.35 14.53 10.17
CA SER A 113 -0.93 13.66 11.19
C SER A 113 -0.17 12.34 11.33
N ALA A 114 -0.34 11.67 12.46
CA ALA A 114 0.24 10.34 12.72
C ALA A 114 -0.41 9.22 11.86
N MET A 115 -1.49 9.52 11.14
CA MET A 115 -2.20 8.55 10.28
C MET A 115 -2.00 8.80 8.78
N GLU A 116 -1.00 9.60 8.40
CA GLU A 116 -0.76 9.90 6.98
C GLU A 116 -0.23 8.69 6.20
N HIS A 117 -0.66 8.61 4.95
CA HIS A 117 0.00 7.75 3.96
C HIS A 117 1.44 8.22 3.72
N HIS A 118 2.37 7.31 3.41
CA HIS A 118 3.78 7.66 3.15
C HIS A 118 3.94 8.78 2.10
N SER A 119 3.03 8.88 1.12
CA SER A 119 3.02 9.96 0.12
C SER A 119 2.76 11.35 0.72
N ASN A 120 2.22 11.43 1.94
CA ASN A 120 1.98 12.67 2.67
C ASN A 120 2.87 12.81 3.93
N ILE A 121 3.95 12.03 4.00
CA ILE A 121 5.00 12.14 5.02
C ILE A 121 6.35 12.43 4.34
N VAL A 122 6.78 11.52 3.46
CA VAL A 122 8.13 11.53 2.87
C VAL A 122 8.44 12.81 2.08
N PRO A 123 7.54 13.35 1.22
CA PRO A 123 7.81 14.60 0.53
C PRO A 123 8.07 15.77 1.48
N TRP A 124 7.40 15.80 2.65
CA TRP A 124 7.60 16.85 3.64
C TRP A 124 8.89 16.66 4.44
N GLN A 125 9.34 15.43 4.69
CA GLN A 125 10.67 15.17 5.24
C GLN A 125 11.74 15.72 4.31
N ILE A 126 11.68 15.41 3.02
CA ILE A 126 12.60 15.93 2.00
C ILE A 126 12.56 17.48 1.95
N ALA A 127 11.37 18.08 1.96
CA ALA A 127 11.21 19.53 1.95
C ALA A 127 11.81 20.18 3.20
N CYS A 128 11.61 19.60 4.37
CA CYS A 128 12.19 20.06 5.63
C CYS A 128 13.73 19.97 5.62
N GLU A 129 14.29 18.86 5.14
CA GLU A 129 15.74 18.70 4.98
C GLU A 129 16.33 19.78 4.05
N MET A 130 15.66 20.08 2.93
CA MET A 130 16.11 21.07 1.96
C MET A 130 16.04 22.51 2.47
N THR A 131 15.08 22.83 3.34
CA THR A 131 14.78 24.21 3.76
C THR A 131 15.24 24.53 5.16
N GLY A 132 15.60 23.52 5.97
CA GLY A 132 15.88 23.67 7.39
C GLY A 132 14.62 23.82 8.25
N ALA A 133 13.44 23.56 7.70
CA ALA A 133 12.18 23.49 8.44
C ALA A 133 12.10 22.20 9.27
N THR A 134 11.12 22.12 10.16
CA THR A 134 10.91 20.96 11.05
C THR A 134 9.55 20.33 10.81
N LEU A 135 9.52 18.99 10.66
CA LEU A 135 8.28 18.22 10.59
C LEU A 135 7.71 18.01 12.00
N ARG A 136 6.44 18.30 12.19
CA ARG A 136 5.66 18.08 13.41
C ARG A 136 4.51 17.13 13.14
N VAL A 137 4.11 16.36 14.15
CA VAL A 137 3.09 15.32 14.00
C VAL A 137 1.96 15.55 14.99
N ILE A 138 0.72 15.56 14.48
CA ILE A 138 -0.50 15.52 15.29
C ILE A 138 -0.71 14.08 15.73
N PRO A 139 -0.70 13.77 17.03
CA PRO A 139 -0.91 12.41 17.50
C PRO A 139 -2.37 11.97 17.37
N ILE A 140 -2.58 10.64 17.46
CA ILE A 140 -3.89 10.00 17.48
C ILE A 140 -4.14 9.28 18.82
N ASP A 141 -5.41 9.14 19.18
CA ASP A 141 -5.84 8.36 20.34
C ASP A 141 -5.92 6.84 20.02
N ASP A 142 -6.37 6.03 21.00
CA ASP A 142 -6.51 4.57 20.86
C ASP A 142 -7.67 4.17 19.91
N ARG A 143 -8.54 5.11 19.57
CA ARG A 143 -9.60 4.91 18.57
C ARG A 143 -9.14 5.22 17.15
N GLY A 144 -7.97 5.85 17.01
CA GLY A 144 -7.43 6.34 15.75
C GLY A 144 -8.07 7.68 15.34
N GLU A 145 -8.52 8.51 16.29
CA GLU A 145 -8.99 9.88 16.08
C GLU A 145 -7.85 10.88 16.38
N LEU A 146 -7.80 12.00 15.65
CA LEU A 146 -6.81 13.04 15.89
C LEU A 146 -6.98 13.72 17.25
N LEU A 147 -5.90 13.94 17.95
CA LEU A 147 -5.90 14.75 19.17
C LEU A 147 -5.91 16.24 18.80
N MET A 148 -7.11 16.80 18.59
CA MET A 148 -7.30 18.19 18.16
C MET A 148 -6.72 19.21 19.14
N THR A 149 -6.64 18.90 20.43
CA THR A 149 -5.97 19.74 21.44
C THR A 149 -4.49 19.90 21.15
N GLU A 150 -3.82 18.83 20.73
CA GLU A 150 -2.42 18.85 20.34
C GLU A 150 -2.22 19.61 19.01
N TYR A 151 -3.15 19.47 18.08
CA TYR A 151 -3.14 20.25 16.85
C TYR A 151 -3.16 21.76 17.14
N VAL A 152 -4.09 22.21 17.97
CA VAL A 152 -4.17 23.62 18.40
C VAL A 152 -2.87 24.07 19.11
N ARG A 153 -2.29 23.21 19.95
CA ARG A 153 -1.02 23.50 20.62
C ARG A 153 0.14 23.67 19.64
N LEU A 154 0.21 22.83 18.61
CA LEU A 154 1.22 22.96 17.55
C LEU A 154 1.08 24.30 16.81
N LEU A 155 -0.14 24.66 16.42
CA LEU A 155 -0.42 25.92 15.73
C LEU A 155 -0.05 27.14 16.57
N ALA A 156 -0.20 27.08 17.89
CA ALA A 156 0.14 28.16 18.81
C ALA A 156 1.64 28.49 18.85
N SER A 157 2.52 27.66 18.27
CA SER A 157 3.96 27.97 18.13
C SER A 157 4.23 29.20 17.28
N GLY A 158 3.31 29.58 16.39
CA GLY A 158 3.48 30.67 15.41
C GLY A 158 4.48 30.36 14.30
N LYS A 159 5.05 29.15 14.27
CA LYS A 159 6.06 28.70 13.29
C LYS A 159 5.49 27.85 12.17
N VAL A 160 4.26 27.32 12.34
CA VAL A 160 3.62 26.44 11.36
C VAL A 160 3.33 27.24 10.10
N LYS A 161 3.86 26.79 8.96
CA LYS A 161 3.63 27.40 7.63
C LYS A 161 2.77 26.53 6.74
N LEU A 162 2.76 25.22 6.98
CA LEU A 162 1.96 24.29 6.21
C LEU A 162 1.41 23.18 7.13
N VAL A 163 0.16 22.82 6.88
CA VAL A 163 -0.51 21.64 7.43
C VAL A 163 -0.88 20.73 6.28
N ALA A 164 -0.42 19.47 6.29
CA ALA A 164 -0.74 18.47 5.27
C ALA A 164 -1.37 17.25 5.94
N VAL A 165 -2.67 17.04 5.70
CA VAL A 165 -3.45 16.00 6.38
C VAL A 165 -4.35 15.25 5.40
N ASN A 166 -4.60 13.97 5.67
CA ASN A 166 -5.56 13.21 4.91
C ASN A 166 -7.01 13.54 5.33
N HIS A 167 -7.92 13.52 4.36
CA HIS A 167 -9.35 13.65 4.63
C HIS A 167 -9.89 12.37 5.27
N VAL A 168 -9.43 11.21 4.74
CA VAL A 168 -9.74 9.88 5.28
C VAL A 168 -8.47 9.06 5.38
N SER A 169 -8.25 8.45 6.54
CA SER A 169 -7.16 7.51 6.73
C SER A 169 -7.34 6.25 5.90
N ASN A 170 -6.38 5.95 5.05
CA ASN A 170 -6.39 4.74 4.21
C ASN A 170 -6.19 3.44 5.01
N SER A 171 -5.67 3.52 6.23
CA SER A 171 -5.44 2.37 7.11
C SER A 171 -6.54 2.19 8.16
N LEU A 172 -7.07 3.28 8.73
CA LEU A 172 -8.05 3.23 9.82
C LEU A 172 -9.49 3.52 9.36
N GLY A 173 -9.65 4.19 8.22
CA GLY A 173 -10.96 4.68 7.75
C GLY A 173 -11.44 5.93 8.48
N THR A 174 -10.71 6.45 9.45
CA THR A 174 -11.07 7.67 10.19
C THR A 174 -11.30 8.83 9.23
N ILE A 175 -12.43 9.52 9.37
CA ILE A 175 -12.74 10.76 8.66
C ILE A 175 -12.27 11.91 9.54
N ASN A 176 -11.34 12.71 9.02
CA ASN A 176 -10.79 13.86 9.74
C ASN A 176 -11.62 15.13 9.52
N PRO A 177 -11.72 16.03 10.51
CA PRO A 177 -12.50 17.26 10.44
C PRO A 177 -11.74 18.35 9.66
N VAL A 178 -11.44 18.11 8.37
CA VAL A 178 -10.54 18.95 7.56
C VAL A 178 -11.01 20.40 7.41
N THR A 179 -12.32 20.67 7.42
CA THR A 179 -12.85 22.02 7.40
C THR A 179 -12.48 22.79 8.67
N GLU A 180 -12.67 22.18 9.84
CA GLU A 180 -12.27 22.77 11.13
C GLU A 180 -10.75 22.95 11.19
N MET A 181 -10.00 21.95 10.76
CA MET A 181 -8.53 21.98 10.72
C MET A 181 -8.03 23.11 9.84
N THR A 182 -8.63 23.29 8.66
CA THR A 182 -8.29 24.37 7.72
C THR A 182 -8.53 25.74 8.37
N ALA A 183 -9.71 25.94 8.96
CA ALA A 183 -10.04 27.20 9.62
C ALA A 183 -9.07 27.53 10.78
N LEU A 184 -8.65 26.52 11.55
CA LEU A 184 -7.65 26.68 12.61
C LEU A 184 -6.27 27.04 12.06
N ALA A 185 -5.83 26.36 11.01
CA ALA A 185 -4.53 26.60 10.35
C ALA A 185 -4.47 28.02 9.76
N HIS A 186 -5.52 28.44 9.04
CA HIS A 186 -5.58 29.78 8.45
C HIS A 186 -5.53 30.89 9.49
N ARG A 187 -6.20 30.73 10.64
CA ARG A 187 -6.07 31.67 11.77
C ARG A 187 -4.64 31.78 12.30
N ALA A 188 -3.87 30.69 12.19
CA ALA A 188 -2.45 30.67 12.57
C ALA A 188 -1.51 31.12 11.42
N GLY A 189 -2.05 31.48 10.24
CA GLY A 189 -1.29 31.90 9.07
C GLY A 189 -0.60 30.74 8.31
N ALA A 190 -1.10 29.53 8.45
CA ALA A 190 -0.58 28.33 7.79
C ALA A 190 -1.41 27.96 6.56
N THR A 191 -0.74 27.55 5.48
CA THR A 191 -1.32 26.96 4.27
C THR A 191 -1.77 25.52 4.54
N VAL A 192 -2.84 25.04 3.88
CA VAL A 192 -3.38 23.68 4.11
C VAL A 192 -3.45 22.88 2.82
N LEU A 193 -2.83 21.68 2.86
CA LEU A 193 -2.99 20.64 1.85
C LEU A 193 -3.82 19.49 2.43
N VAL A 194 -4.87 19.09 1.72
CA VAL A 194 -5.71 17.95 2.06
C VAL A 194 -5.46 16.80 1.08
N ASP A 195 -5.03 15.64 1.58
CA ASP A 195 -5.00 14.40 0.81
C ASP A 195 -6.41 13.78 0.80
N GLY A 196 -7.11 13.97 -0.32
CA GLY A 196 -8.45 13.48 -0.55
C GLY A 196 -8.54 12.10 -1.21
N ALA A 197 -7.41 11.39 -1.36
CA ALA A 197 -7.33 10.14 -2.11
C ALA A 197 -8.35 9.06 -1.70
N GLN A 198 -8.71 9.01 -0.43
CA GLN A 198 -9.69 8.04 0.10
C GLN A 198 -11.09 8.64 0.25
N TRP A 199 -11.24 9.96 0.09
CA TRP A 199 -12.53 10.64 0.27
C TRP A 199 -13.34 10.71 -1.01
N VAL A 200 -12.72 11.11 -2.13
CA VAL A 200 -13.40 11.50 -3.37
C VAL A 200 -14.28 10.40 -4.00
N ALA A 201 -14.07 9.14 -3.63
CA ALA A 201 -14.86 8.01 -4.10
C ALA A 201 -16.11 7.75 -3.24
N HIS A 202 -16.20 8.34 -2.06
CA HIS A 202 -17.19 8.00 -1.04
C HIS A 202 -18.19 9.13 -0.76
N ALA A 203 -17.79 10.38 -0.99
CA ALA A 203 -18.65 11.55 -0.73
C ALA A 203 -18.31 12.72 -1.64
N ALA A 204 -19.28 13.65 -1.76
CA ALA A 204 -19.07 14.88 -2.48
C ALA A 204 -17.91 15.70 -1.90
N THR A 205 -17.13 16.28 -2.79
CA THR A 205 -15.98 17.10 -2.43
C THR A 205 -16.27 18.56 -2.79
N ASP A 206 -16.17 19.44 -1.81
CA ASP A 206 -16.32 20.88 -2.01
C ASP A 206 -15.09 21.59 -1.44
N VAL A 207 -14.11 21.87 -2.30
CA VAL A 207 -12.87 22.53 -1.89
C VAL A 207 -13.07 23.96 -1.42
N ARG A 208 -14.17 24.61 -1.87
CA ARG A 208 -14.54 25.97 -1.43
C ARG A 208 -15.15 25.97 -0.04
N ALA A 209 -15.95 24.95 0.30
CA ALA A 209 -16.52 24.79 1.63
C ALA A 209 -15.46 24.34 2.66
N ILE A 210 -14.49 23.51 2.24
CA ILE A 210 -13.34 23.13 3.06
C ILE A 210 -12.39 24.31 3.26
N GLU A 211 -12.37 25.24 2.29
CA GLU A 211 -11.44 26.38 2.22
C GLU A 211 -9.95 25.98 2.16
N CYS A 212 -9.64 24.73 1.76
CA CYS A 212 -8.24 24.29 1.66
C CYS A 212 -7.48 25.03 0.54
N ASP A 213 -6.19 25.14 0.69
CA ASP A 213 -5.31 25.78 -0.29
C ASP A 213 -4.90 24.82 -1.40
N PHE A 214 -4.75 23.54 -1.06
CA PHE A 214 -4.48 22.43 -1.97
C PHE A 214 -5.33 21.22 -1.61
N TYR A 215 -5.78 20.49 -2.66
CA TYR A 215 -6.48 19.22 -2.51
C TYR A 215 -5.96 18.23 -3.54
N ALA A 216 -5.55 17.02 -3.11
CA ALA A 216 -4.92 16.04 -3.98
C ALA A 216 -5.71 14.73 -4.00
N PHE A 217 -5.90 14.12 -5.18
CA PHE A 217 -6.50 12.80 -5.30
C PHE A 217 -6.04 12.03 -6.53
N SER A 218 -6.32 10.71 -6.54
CA SER A 218 -5.95 9.79 -7.62
C SER A 218 -7.19 9.24 -8.32
N GLY A 219 -7.18 9.23 -9.64
CA GLY A 219 -8.27 8.72 -10.47
C GLY A 219 -8.56 7.24 -10.24
N HIS A 220 -7.52 6.42 -10.03
CA HIS A 220 -7.68 4.97 -9.86
C HIS A 220 -8.43 4.55 -8.59
N LYS A 221 -8.62 5.45 -7.63
CA LYS A 221 -9.45 5.22 -6.43
C LYS A 221 -10.88 5.74 -6.63
N LEU A 222 -11.08 6.62 -7.62
CA LEU A 222 -12.37 7.18 -8.03
C LEU A 222 -12.91 6.46 -9.28
N PHE A 223 -12.80 5.14 -9.36
CA PHE A 223 -13.25 4.29 -10.46
C PHE A 223 -12.62 4.62 -11.84
N GLY A 224 -11.70 5.57 -11.89
CA GLY A 224 -10.98 6.04 -13.08
C GLY A 224 -9.67 5.27 -13.35
N PRO A 225 -8.92 5.66 -14.39
CA PRO A 225 -7.68 5.00 -14.78
C PRO A 225 -6.56 5.17 -13.73
N THR A 226 -5.58 4.25 -13.77
CA THR A 226 -4.28 4.43 -13.12
C THR A 226 -3.44 5.46 -13.86
N GLY A 227 -2.42 6.02 -13.19
CA GLY A 227 -1.52 6.99 -13.81
C GLY A 227 -2.16 8.36 -14.10
N THR A 228 -3.29 8.65 -13.46
CA THR A 228 -4.01 9.93 -13.56
C THR A 228 -4.43 10.36 -12.16
N GLY A 229 -4.20 11.60 -11.85
CA GLY A 229 -4.62 12.25 -10.61
C GLY A 229 -4.80 13.74 -10.81
N VAL A 230 -5.15 14.41 -9.74
CA VAL A 230 -5.46 15.83 -9.72
C VAL A 230 -4.81 16.49 -8.52
N LEU A 231 -4.24 17.66 -8.75
CA LEU A 231 -3.98 18.66 -7.73
C LEU A 231 -4.93 19.85 -7.98
N TYR A 232 -5.77 20.12 -7.01
CA TYR A 232 -6.40 21.44 -6.87
C TYR A 232 -5.44 22.35 -6.10
N GLY A 233 -5.30 23.59 -6.54
CA GLY A 233 -4.61 24.63 -5.79
C GLY A 233 -5.29 25.97 -5.98
N ARG A 234 -5.35 26.79 -4.92
CA ARG A 234 -5.85 28.15 -5.03
C ARG A 234 -5.03 28.92 -6.04
N ARG A 235 -5.70 29.63 -6.96
CA ARG A 235 -5.09 30.35 -8.06
C ARG A 235 -3.95 31.26 -7.60
N GLU A 236 -4.17 32.04 -6.54
CA GLU A 236 -3.20 33.02 -6.03
C GLU A 236 -1.91 32.37 -5.52
N LEU A 237 -2.00 31.13 -5.01
CA LEU A 237 -0.82 30.37 -4.60
C LEU A 237 -0.11 29.75 -5.80
N LEU A 238 -0.85 29.14 -6.72
CA LEU A 238 -0.30 28.57 -7.95
C LEU A 238 0.42 29.62 -8.80
N GLU A 239 -0.09 30.84 -8.88
CA GLU A 239 0.56 31.94 -9.60
C GLU A 239 1.93 32.29 -9.01
N LYS A 240 2.07 32.25 -7.68
CA LYS A 240 3.31 32.57 -6.94
C LYS A 240 4.32 31.43 -6.89
N MET A 241 3.85 30.18 -7.03
CA MET A 241 4.73 29.01 -6.98
C MET A 241 5.63 28.93 -8.21
N PRO A 242 6.91 28.55 -8.08
CA PRO A 242 7.75 28.23 -9.23
C PRO A 242 7.25 26.94 -9.91
N PRO A 243 7.61 26.70 -11.19
CA PRO A 243 7.30 25.44 -11.85
C PRO A 243 7.88 24.23 -11.11
N TYR A 244 7.19 23.10 -11.22
CA TYR A 244 7.62 21.82 -10.65
C TYR A 244 8.60 21.08 -11.57
N MET A 245 8.21 20.92 -12.82
CA MET A 245 9.01 20.30 -13.88
C MET A 245 9.21 21.29 -15.04
N GLY A 246 10.33 21.15 -15.75
CA GLY A 246 10.60 21.91 -16.98
C GLY A 246 10.46 21.03 -18.21
N GLY A 247 9.93 21.60 -19.31
CA GLY A 247 9.76 20.89 -20.56
C GLY A 247 8.98 21.69 -21.61
N GLY A 248 8.46 21.00 -22.62
CA GLY A 248 7.49 21.57 -23.57
C GLY A 248 6.14 21.86 -22.87
N ASP A 249 5.27 22.58 -23.55
CA ASP A 249 3.93 23.01 -23.17
C ASP A 249 3.83 23.99 -21.97
N MET A 250 4.71 23.86 -20.97
CA MET A 250 4.73 24.68 -19.78
C MET A 250 5.44 26.05 -19.97
N ILE A 251 5.77 26.44 -21.18
CA ILE A 251 6.52 27.65 -21.54
C ILE A 251 5.78 28.51 -22.55
N LYS A 252 5.95 29.85 -22.46
CA LYS A 252 5.58 30.82 -23.49
C LYS A 252 6.73 31.04 -24.47
N SER A 253 7.94 31.24 -23.95
CA SER A 253 9.14 31.40 -24.76
C SER A 253 10.36 30.80 -24.06
N VAL A 254 11.33 30.33 -24.84
CA VAL A 254 12.59 29.77 -24.35
C VAL A 254 13.75 30.35 -25.18
N THR A 255 14.73 30.86 -24.48
CA THR A 255 16.05 31.16 -25.02
C THR A 255 17.11 30.48 -24.15
N PHE A 256 18.37 30.41 -24.63
CA PHE A 256 19.44 29.88 -23.77
C PHE A 256 19.67 30.71 -22.51
N ALA A 257 19.31 31.99 -22.51
CA ALA A 257 19.48 32.89 -21.39
C ALA A 257 18.30 32.92 -20.41
N LYS A 258 17.06 32.70 -20.90
CA LYS A 258 15.84 32.88 -20.11
C LYS A 258 14.68 32.07 -20.66
N THR A 259 13.82 31.60 -19.77
CA THR A 259 12.52 30.98 -20.06
C THR A 259 11.41 31.85 -19.47
N GLU A 260 10.34 32.03 -20.23
CA GLU A 260 9.06 32.55 -19.77
C GLU A 260 8.06 31.41 -19.69
N TYR A 261 7.45 31.24 -18.51
CA TYR A 261 6.54 30.14 -18.26
C TYR A 261 5.12 30.43 -18.76
N ALA A 262 4.41 29.38 -19.09
CA ALA A 262 3.00 29.44 -19.46
C ALA A 262 2.12 29.90 -18.27
N ASP A 263 0.92 30.33 -18.59
CA ASP A 263 -0.11 30.60 -17.59
C ASP A 263 -0.62 29.28 -16.97
N LEU A 264 -1.41 29.39 -15.90
CA LEU A 264 -2.09 28.25 -15.28
C LEU A 264 -3.12 27.67 -16.26
N PRO A 265 -3.34 26.36 -16.25
CA PRO A 265 -2.64 25.33 -15.46
C PRO A 265 -1.34 24.83 -16.09
N ASN A 266 -1.06 25.20 -17.35
CA ASN A 266 0.02 24.64 -18.17
C ASN A 266 1.41 24.81 -17.53
N LYS A 267 1.62 25.87 -16.74
CA LYS A 267 2.84 26.07 -15.94
C LYS A 267 3.29 24.85 -15.14
N PHE A 268 2.34 23.97 -14.75
CA PHE A 268 2.60 22.78 -13.94
C PHE A 268 2.44 21.47 -14.73
N GLU A 269 2.05 21.52 -16.02
CA GLU A 269 1.83 20.37 -16.88
C GLU A 269 2.89 20.33 -17.99
N ALA A 270 4.08 19.85 -17.67
CA ALA A 270 5.20 19.79 -18.61
C ALA A 270 5.14 18.54 -19.50
N GLY A 271 5.30 18.73 -20.81
CA GLY A 271 5.31 17.66 -21.80
C GLY A 271 3.91 17.17 -22.17
N THR A 272 3.82 16.17 -23.08
CA THR A 272 2.54 15.59 -23.45
C THR A 272 1.90 14.87 -22.27
N PRO A 273 0.70 15.29 -21.82
CA PRO A 273 0.05 14.71 -20.65
C PRO A 273 -0.58 13.34 -20.96
N HIS A 274 -1.07 12.67 -19.91
CA HIS A 274 -1.84 11.44 -20.05
C HIS A 274 -3.29 11.75 -20.49
N ILE A 275 -3.48 12.07 -21.79
CA ILE A 275 -4.76 12.54 -22.35
C ILE A 275 -5.86 11.50 -22.16
N ALA A 276 -5.61 10.23 -22.52
CA ALA A 276 -6.55 9.13 -22.32
C ALA A 276 -6.98 8.99 -20.86
N GLY A 277 -6.02 9.18 -19.92
CA GLY A 277 -6.28 9.14 -18.50
C GLY A 277 -7.23 10.25 -18.05
N ALA A 278 -7.07 11.47 -18.54
CA ALA A 278 -7.98 12.58 -18.23
C ALA A 278 -9.40 12.31 -18.78
N VAL A 279 -9.50 11.78 -20.01
CA VAL A 279 -10.80 11.38 -20.62
C VAL A 279 -11.47 10.27 -19.79
N GLY A 280 -10.70 9.25 -19.39
CA GLY A 280 -11.22 8.17 -18.55
C GLY A 280 -11.61 8.63 -17.14
N LEU A 281 -10.88 9.61 -16.55
CA LEU A 281 -11.25 10.22 -15.27
C LEU A 281 -12.55 10.99 -15.36
N ALA A 282 -12.75 11.76 -16.43
CA ALA A 282 -14.01 12.46 -16.66
C ALA A 282 -15.18 11.47 -16.77
N ALA A 283 -15.03 10.38 -17.52
CA ALA A 283 -16.04 9.33 -17.61
C ALA A 283 -16.34 8.67 -16.25
N ALA A 284 -15.35 8.51 -15.39
CA ALA A 284 -15.55 8.01 -14.03
C ALA A 284 -16.34 8.99 -13.17
N ILE A 285 -16.02 10.27 -13.24
CA ILE A 285 -16.72 11.34 -12.53
C ILE A 285 -18.19 11.43 -12.99
N ASP A 286 -18.41 11.41 -14.31
CA ASP A 286 -19.77 11.45 -14.88
C ASP A 286 -20.57 10.22 -14.42
N PHE A 287 -19.97 9.04 -14.39
CA PHE A 287 -20.58 7.81 -13.88
C PHE A 287 -20.99 7.94 -12.41
N VAL A 288 -20.06 8.33 -11.54
CA VAL A 288 -20.32 8.51 -10.09
C VAL A 288 -21.40 9.57 -9.85
N THR A 289 -21.31 10.70 -10.56
CA THR A 289 -22.28 11.81 -10.46
C THR A 289 -23.68 11.38 -10.92
N SER A 290 -23.77 10.53 -11.96
CA SER A 290 -25.06 10.02 -12.45
C SER A 290 -25.77 9.11 -11.45
N ILE A 291 -25.04 8.41 -10.59
CA ILE A 291 -25.59 7.59 -9.50
C ILE A 291 -26.02 8.49 -8.32
N GLY A 292 -25.22 9.52 -8.04
CA GLY A 292 -25.41 10.44 -6.92
C GLY A 292 -24.79 9.95 -5.61
N PHE A 293 -23.99 10.81 -4.97
CA PHE A 293 -23.27 10.47 -3.74
C PHE A 293 -24.19 10.06 -2.59
N GLU A 294 -25.34 10.70 -2.40
CA GLU A 294 -26.27 10.35 -1.33
C GLU A 294 -26.75 8.90 -1.43
N THR A 295 -26.95 8.41 -2.68
CA THR A 295 -27.44 7.06 -2.93
C THR A 295 -26.44 6.01 -2.47
N PHE A 296 -25.16 6.13 -2.84
CA PHE A 296 -24.19 5.11 -2.50
C PHE A 296 -23.50 5.35 -1.16
N ALA A 297 -23.43 6.58 -0.65
CA ALA A 297 -22.93 6.86 0.69
C ALA A 297 -23.80 6.18 1.76
N GLY A 298 -25.13 6.24 1.60
CA GLY A 298 -26.07 5.51 2.46
C GLY A 298 -25.84 3.99 2.41
N HIS A 299 -25.71 3.43 1.20
CA HIS A 299 -25.41 2.02 1.00
C HIS A 299 -24.07 1.60 1.64
N GLU A 300 -23.02 2.40 1.43
CA GLU A 300 -21.70 2.12 2.02
C GLU A 300 -21.71 2.24 3.54
N ALA A 301 -22.44 3.20 4.11
CA ALA A 301 -22.59 3.33 5.57
C ALA A 301 -23.31 2.11 6.19
N GLU A 302 -24.41 1.64 5.56
CA GLU A 302 -25.10 0.42 6.00
C GLU A 302 -24.18 -0.81 5.89
N LEU A 303 -23.42 -0.90 4.78
CA LEU A 303 -22.52 -2.03 4.56
C LEU A 303 -21.33 -2.01 5.52
N LEU A 304 -20.80 -0.82 5.84
CA LEU A 304 -19.76 -0.65 6.86
C LEU A 304 -20.23 -1.09 8.24
N ALA A 305 -21.44 -0.68 8.64
CA ALA A 305 -22.03 -1.07 9.91
C ALA A 305 -22.22 -2.60 9.96
N TYR A 306 -22.78 -3.19 8.90
CA TYR A 306 -22.96 -4.63 8.77
C TYR A 306 -21.62 -5.38 8.84
N ALA A 307 -20.63 -4.96 8.07
CA ALA A 307 -19.31 -5.60 8.07
C ALA A 307 -18.61 -5.49 9.43
N THR A 308 -18.71 -4.33 10.09
CA THR A 308 -18.14 -4.10 11.42
C THR A 308 -18.77 -5.05 12.45
N GLN A 309 -20.11 -5.18 12.43
CA GLN A 309 -20.82 -6.12 13.29
C GLN A 309 -20.36 -7.57 13.04
N ARG A 310 -20.42 -8.02 11.78
CA ARG A 310 -20.10 -9.39 11.40
C ARG A 310 -18.66 -9.80 11.70
N LEU A 311 -17.70 -8.87 11.50
CA LEU A 311 -16.30 -9.08 11.87
C LEU A 311 -16.13 -9.13 13.39
N GLY A 312 -16.85 -8.28 14.12
CA GLY A 312 -16.84 -8.27 15.60
C GLY A 312 -17.39 -9.54 16.25
N GLU A 313 -18.21 -10.32 15.53
CA GLU A 313 -18.72 -11.62 15.97
C GLU A 313 -17.67 -12.75 15.87
N ILE A 314 -16.55 -12.52 15.16
CA ILE A 314 -15.51 -13.54 14.98
C ILE A 314 -14.62 -13.58 16.24
N PRO A 315 -14.61 -14.71 16.99
CA PRO A 315 -13.78 -14.81 18.20
C PRO A 315 -12.29 -14.62 17.88
N GLY A 316 -11.63 -13.77 18.65
CA GLY A 316 -10.20 -13.48 18.51
C GLY A 316 -9.84 -12.48 17.41
N LEU A 317 -10.81 -11.96 16.66
CA LEU A 317 -10.60 -10.84 15.74
C LEU A 317 -10.74 -9.52 16.50
N ARG A 318 -9.78 -8.63 16.31
CA ARG A 318 -9.78 -7.27 16.87
C ARG A 318 -9.69 -6.22 15.76
N ILE A 319 -10.69 -5.37 15.68
CA ILE A 319 -10.70 -4.23 14.76
C ILE A 319 -9.72 -3.16 15.25
N VAL A 320 -8.92 -2.63 14.32
CA VAL A 320 -7.95 -1.54 14.57
C VAL A 320 -8.50 -0.24 13.97
N GLY A 321 -8.62 0.78 14.81
CA GLY A 321 -9.26 2.04 14.44
C GLY A 321 -10.78 1.95 14.54
N THR A 322 -11.30 2.50 15.66
CA THR A 322 -12.72 2.51 16.04
C THR A 322 -13.26 3.93 16.16
N ALA A 323 -12.79 4.82 15.28
CA ALA A 323 -13.24 6.21 15.21
C ALA A 323 -14.76 6.30 15.04
N ARG A 324 -15.36 7.37 15.57
CA ARG A 324 -16.82 7.59 15.50
C ARG A 324 -17.30 7.84 14.08
N GLN A 325 -16.48 8.55 13.31
CA GLN A 325 -16.75 8.80 11.89
C GLN A 325 -15.75 8.03 11.04
N LYS A 326 -16.25 7.09 10.25
CA LYS A 326 -15.44 6.23 9.40
C LYS A 326 -16.01 6.18 7.98
N ALA A 327 -15.10 6.15 7.03
CA ALA A 327 -15.37 5.69 5.68
C ALA A 327 -15.32 4.14 5.62
N SER A 328 -15.64 3.59 4.47
CA SER A 328 -15.84 2.15 4.22
C SER A 328 -14.51 1.34 4.25
N VAL A 329 -13.71 1.53 5.29
CA VAL A 329 -12.42 0.86 5.53
C VAL A 329 -12.41 0.22 6.91
N ILE A 330 -12.08 -1.07 7.01
CA ILE A 330 -11.95 -1.82 8.25
C ILE A 330 -10.61 -2.55 8.25
N SER A 331 -9.71 -2.15 9.15
CA SER A 331 -8.47 -2.89 9.43
C SER A 331 -8.63 -3.72 10.69
N PHE A 332 -8.06 -4.91 10.71
CA PHE A 332 -8.16 -5.83 11.83
C PHE A 332 -6.95 -6.75 11.92
N VAL A 333 -6.77 -7.33 13.10
CA VAL A 333 -5.81 -8.39 13.42
C VAL A 333 -6.55 -9.61 13.96
N MET A 334 -5.93 -10.79 13.85
CA MET A 334 -6.42 -12.02 14.46
C MET A 334 -5.50 -12.39 15.62
N ASP A 335 -5.95 -12.12 16.84
CA ASP A 335 -5.14 -12.32 18.05
C ASP A 335 -5.29 -13.77 18.57
N GLU A 336 -6.48 -14.39 18.41
CA GLU A 336 -6.75 -15.78 18.90
C GLU A 336 -7.58 -16.61 17.91
N PRO A 337 -6.98 -17.67 17.33
CA PRO A 337 -5.55 -17.99 17.35
C PRO A 337 -4.75 -16.89 16.66
N ALA A 338 -3.55 -16.56 17.13
CA ALA A 338 -2.74 -15.57 16.47
C ALA A 338 -2.42 -16.03 15.05
N ILE A 339 -2.90 -15.26 14.06
CA ILE A 339 -2.68 -15.48 12.62
C ILE A 339 -2.10 -14.19 12.05
N SER A 340 -0.95 -14.30 11.38
CA SER A 340 -0.37 -13.11 10.75
C SER A 340 -1.33 -12.55 9.69
N SER A 341 -1.31 -11.23 9.48
CA SER A 341 -2.13 -10.60 8.44
C SER A 341 -1.85 -11.20 7.05
N LEU A 342 -0.62 -11.64 6.83
CA LEU A 342 -0.19 -12.28 5.61
C LEU A 342 -0.84 -13.66 5.41
N ASP A 343 -0.77 -14.53 6.43
CA ASP A 343 -1.36 -15.87 6.36
C ASP A 343 -2.87 -15.79 6.21
N LEU A 344 -3.48 -14.82 6.90
CA LEU A 344 -4.90 -14.56 6.77
C LEU A 344 -5.25 -14.12 5.35
N GLY A 345 -4.48 -13.18 4.76
CA GLY A 345 -4.68 -12.73 3.38
C GLY A 345 -4.53 -13.84 2.34
N LEU A 346 -3.52 -14.71 2.49
CA LEU A 346 -3.32 -15.87 1.62
C LEU A 346 -4.49 -16.87 1.73
N GLY A 347 -4.94 -17.11 2.97
CA GLY A 347 -6.08 -17.97 3.20
C GLY A 347 -7.39 -17.42 2.61
N LEU A 348 -7.56 -16.11 2.62
CA LEU A 348 -8.70 -15.42 2.00
C LEU A 348 -8.62 -15.47 0.47
N ASP A 349 -7.45 -15.26 -0.13
CA ASP A 349 -7.23 -15.37 -1.57
C ASP A 349 -7.57 -16.78 -2.08
N ALA A 350 -7.19 -17.83 -1.36
CA ALA A 350 -7.55 -19.21 -1.67
C ALA A 350 -9.08 -19.47 -1.62
N GLU A 351 -9.86 -18.64 -0.93
CA GLU A 351 -11.32 -18.68 -0.90
C GLU A 351 -11.95 -17.66 -1.89
N GLY A 352 -11.16 -16.99 -2.73
CA GLY A 352 -11.61 -16.02 -3.73
C GLY A 352 -11.84 -14.60 -3.20
N VAL A 353 -11.39 -14.30 -1.98
CA VAL A 353 -11.60 -13.01 -1.33
C VAL A 353 -10.33 -12.16 -1.39
N ALA A 354 -10.35 -11.09 -2.17
CA ALA A 354 -9.25 -10.16 -2.34
C ALA A 354 -9.28 -9.08 -1.26
N VAL A 355 -8.28 -9.08 -0.39
CA VAL A 355 -8.06 -8.08 0.68
C VAL A 355 -6.63 -7.57 0.64
N ARG A 356 -6.35 -6.51 1.38
CA ARG A 356 -4.98 -6.01 1.55
C ARG A 356 -4.39 -6.40 2.89
N THR A 357 -3.12 -6.77 2.90
CA THR A 357 -2.36 -7.09 4.12
C THR A 357 -1.11 -6.21 4.23
N GLY A 358 -0.64 -5.95 5.45
CA GLY A 358 0.58 -5.20 5.72
C GLY A 358 0.33 -3.89 6.46
N HIS A 359 1.25 -2.93 6.32
CA HIS A 359 1.16 -1.60 6.96
C HIS A 359 0.42 -0.55 6.11
N HIS A 360 -0.12 -0.92 4.93
CA HIS A 360 -0.92 -0.06 4.04
C HIS A 360 -0.26 1.28 3.67
N CYS A 361 1.08 1.32 3.59
CA CYS A 361 1.87 2.55 3.44
C CYS A 361 1.60 3.59 4.56
N CYS A 362 1.31 3.11 5.79
CA CYS A 362 1.07 3.89 7.00
C CYS A 362 1.81 3.23 8.18
N GLN A 363 3.11 2.99 8.05
CA GLN A 363 3.89 2.31 9.08
C GLN A 363 3.77 2.99 10.45
N PRO A 364 3.80 4.34 10.59
CA PRO A 364 3.64 4.99 11.89
C PRO A 364 2.34 4.64 12.63
N VAL A 365 1.28 4.28 11.91
CA VAL A 365 0.02 3.79 12.52
C VAL A 365 0.24 2.42 13.15
N MET A 366 0.97 1.52 12.47
CA MET A 366 1.27 0.20 13.04
C MET A 366 2.11 0.33 14.32
N ASP A 367 3.12 1.19 14.29
CA ASP A 367 3.97 1.47 15.46
C ASP A 367 3.13 2.05 16.62
N ARG A 368 2.19 2.98 16.33
CA ARG A 368 1.28 3.56 17.34
C ARG A 368 0.40 2.53 18.03
N PHE A 369 -0.08 1.53 17.30
CA PHE A 369 -0.92 0.46 17.86
C PHE A 369 -0.12 -0.75 18.37
N GLY A 370 1.20 -0.75 18.26
CA GLY A 370 2.08 -1.83 18.70
C GLY A 370 1.85 -3.15 17.93
N ILE A 371 1.49 -3.07 16.64
CA ILE A 371 1.21 -4.21 15.77
C ILE A 371 2.08 -4.16 14.51
N PRO A 372 2.53 -5.30 13.98
CA PRO A 372 3.38 -5.32 12.79
C PRO A 372 2.63 -4.99 11.51
N SER A 373 1.34 -5.35 11.44
CA SER A 373 0.53 -5.24 10.23
C SER A 373 -0.95 -5.53 10.52
N THR A 374 -1.83 -5.18 9.58
CA THR A 374 -3.26 -5.53 9.62
C THR A 374 -3.71 -6.18 8.33
N THR A 375 -4.83 -6.91 8.38
CA THR A 375 -5.64 -7.23 7.21
C THR A 375 -6.69 -6.14 7.07
N ARG A 376 -6.88 -5.61 5.85
CA ARG A 376 -7.79 -4.51 5.58
C ARG A 376 -8.83 -4.91 4.55
N ILE A 377 -10.09 -4.73 4.91
CA ILE A 377 -11.24 -4.74 4.02
C ILE A 377 -11.60 -3.29 3.69
N SER A 378 -11.83 -2.98 2.43
CA SER A 378 -12.34 -1.69 1.99
C SER A 378 -13.46 -1.90 0.96
N LEU A 379 -14.59 -1.27 1.22
CA LEU A 379 -15.83 -1.42 0.47
C LEU A 379 -16.01 -0.27 -0.52
N ALA A 380 -16.79 -0.50 -1.56
CA ALA A 380 -17.19 0.48 -2.54
C ALA A 380 -18.65 0.25 -2.97
N MET A 381 -19.24 1.19 -3.70
CA MET A 381 -20.64 1.21 -4.12
C MET A 381 -21.17 -0.08 -4.74
N TYR A 382 -20.31 -0.94 -5.26
CA TYR A 382 -20.70 -2.21 -5.91
C TYR A 382 -20.64 -3.43 -4.98
N ASN A 383 -20.09 -3.29 -3.77
CA ASN A 383 -20.05 -4.38 -2.81
C ASN A 383 -21.42 -4.62 -2.19
N THR A 384 -21.63 -5.85 -1.71
CA THR A 384 -22.91 -6.34 -1.18
C THR A 384 -22.71 -6.99 0.17
N ARG A 385 -23.81 -7.23 0.92
CA ARG A 385 -23.77 -8.04 2.14
C ARG A 385 -23.23 -9.44 1.88
N ALA A 386 -23.52 -10.02 0.71
CA ALA A 386 -23.00 -11.32 0.32
C ALA A 386 -21.45 -11.33 0.20
N ASP A 387 -20.84 -10.23 -0.27
CA ASP A 387 -19.39 -10.10 -0.29
C ASP A 387 -18.80 -10.09 1.14
N VAL A 388 -19.47 -9.42 2.07
CA VAL A 388 -19.09 -9.40 3.49
C VAL A 388 -19.24 -10.79 4.11
N ASP A 389 -20.36 -11.46 3.87
CA ASP A 389 -20.62 -12.82 4.40
C ASP A 389 -19.60 -13.84 3.87
N ALA A 390 -19.24 -13.72 2.59
CA ALA A 390 -18.19 -14.55 2.00
C ALA A 390 -16.83 -14.33 2.68
N ALA A 391 -16.47 -13.06 2.96
CA ALA A 391 -15.25 -12.75 3.69
C ALA A 391 -15.27 -13.30 5.12
N VAL A 392 -16.37 -13.11 5.85
CA VAL A 392 -16.54 -13.64 7.22
C VAL A 392 -16.43 -15.17 7.23
N ALA A 393 -17.08 -15.86 6.28
CA ALA A 393 -17.00 -17.31 6.14
C ALA A 393 -15.56 -17.77 5.82
N ALA A 394 -14.86 -17.05 4.93
CA ALA A 394 -13.48 -17.35 4.60
C ALA A 394 -12.53 -17.16 5.80
N ILE A 395 -12.69 -16.07 6.58
CA ILE A 395 -11.94 -15.84 7.83
C ILE A 395 -12.20 -17.00 8.81
N GLY A 396 -13.45 -17.42 8.97
CA GLY A 396 -13.84 -18.58 9.81
C GLY A 396 -13.07 -19.85 9.43
N LYS A 397 -13.02 -20.19 8.14
CA LYS A 397 -12.28 -21.37 7.63
C LYS A 397 -10.77 -21.26 7.91
N VAL A 398 -10.15 -20.09 7.71
CA VAL A 398 -8.73 -19.89 7.98
C VAL A 398 -8.46 -20.07 9.48
N ARG A 399 -9.32 -19.49 10.33
CA ARG A 399 -9.24 -19.61 11.79
C ARG A 399 -9.37 -21.05 12.25
N GLU A 400 -10.34 -21.82 11.74
CA GLU A 400 -10.53 -23.24 12.06
C GLU A 400 -9.29 -24.07 11.69
N ARG A 401 -8.73 -23.86 10.49
CA ARG A 401 -7.48 -24.51 10.06
C ARG A 401 -6.34 -24.20 11.02
N ALA A 402 -6.17 -22.94 11.45
CA ALA A 402 -5.13 -22.53 12.40
C ALA A 402 -5.35 -23.14 13.79
N THR A 403 -6.59 -23.20 14.29
CA THR A 403 -6.93 -23.82 15.57
C THR A 403 -6.63 -25.31 15.56
N LYS A 404 -7.04 -26.02 14.50
CA LYS A 404 -6.80 -27.47 14.34
C LYS A 404 -5.29 -27.78 14.30
N ARG A 405 -4.51 -27.00 13.57
CA ARG A 405 -3.04 -27.14 13.53
C ARG A 405 -2.40 -27.00 14.91
N ARG A 406 -2.89 -26.07 15.75
CA ARG A 406 -2.41 -25.90 17.14
C ARG A 406 -2.76 -27.11 18.00
N SER A 407 -3.99 -27.63 17.92
CA SER A 407 -4.38 -28.84 18.66
C SER A 407 -3.56 -30.06 18.25
N ASP A 408 -3.34 -30.25 16.94
CA ASP A 408 -2.55 -31.36 16.41
C ASP A 408 -1.04 -31.22 16.73
N GLY A 409 -0.54 -29.99 16.79
CA GLY A 409 0.82 -29.64 17.23
C GLY A 409 1.00 -29.83 18.74
N ALA A 410 0.02 -29.50 19.55
CA ALA A 410 0.04 -29.68 21.00
C ALA A 410 0.01 -31.16 21.40
N THR A 411 -0.69 -32.00 20.63
CA THR A 411 -0.71 -33.47 20.84
C THR A 411 0.59 -34.15 20.43
N LYS A 412 1.40 -33.53 19.55
CA LYS A 412 2.73 -34.01 19.15
C LYS A 412 3.89 -33.41 19.95
N GLY A 413 3.63 -32.35 20.72
CA GLY A 413 4.61 -31.54 21.45
C GLY A 413 4.69 -31.73 22.95
N ALA A 414 3.93 -32.67 23.54
CA ALA A 414 4.09 -33.05 24.95
C ALA A 414 5.30 -33.99 25.09
N VAL A 415 6.51 -33.48 24.86
CA VAL A 415 7.74 -34.07 25.36
C VAL A 415 8.28 -33.12 26.44
N GLY A 416 8.38 -33.70 27.64
CA GLY A 416 8.63 -33.06 28.91
C GLY A 416 9.86 -32.13 28.97
N ASP A 417 9.79 -31.24 29.93
CA ASP A 417 10.90 -30.48 30.48
C ASP A 417 12.13 -31.35 30.73
N GLY A 418 13.27 -30.92 30.22
CA GLY A 418 14.56 -31.34 30.71
C GLY A 418 15.39 -32.18 29.73
N ASN A 419 16.12 -31.57 28.87
CA ASN A 419 17.55 -31.85 28.62
C ASN A 419 18.07 -31.05 27.41
N LEU A 420 18.88 -30.03 27.62
CA LEU A 420 19.60 -29.25 26.60
C LEU A 420 20.61 -30.09 25.74
N GLY A 421 20.70 -31.41 26.00
CA GLY A 421 21.63 -32.33 25.32
C GLY A 421 21.18 -32.86 23.96
N ALA A 422 19.97 -32.56 23.46
CA ALA A 422 19.43 -33.18 22.25
C ALA A 422 18.71 -32.21 21.28
N LEU A 423 19.12 -30.93 21.22
CA LEU A 423 18.56 -30.03 20.22
C LEU A 423 18.92 -30.53 18.81
N LYS A 424 17.89 -30.88 18.02
CA LYS A 424 18.09 -31.29 16.62
C LYS A 424 18.33 -30.08 15.74
N TRP A 425 19.32 -30.21 14.85
CA TRP A 425 19.65 -29.21 13.84
C TRP A 425 19.40 -29.79 12.45
N PRO A 426 18.97 -28.97 11.47
CA PRO A 426 18.72 -29.43 10.12
C PRO A 426 20.08 -29.83 9.46
N SER A 427 20.18 -31.07 9.04
CA SER A 427 21.33 -31.57 8.28
C SER A 427 21.14 -31.35 6.77
N ALA A 428 22.20 -31.52 5.99
CA ALA A 428 22.17 -31.51 4.55
C ALA A 428 21.18 -32.56 4.01
N VAL A 429 20.35 -32.17 3.05
CA VAL A 429 19.41 -33.07 2.36
C VAL A 429 19.99 -33.62 1.06
N ALA A 430 21.04 -32.99 0.51
CA ALA A 430 21.77 -33.38 -0.69
C ALA A 430 23.26 -33.14 -0.51
N GLY A 431 24.09 -33.61 -1.43
CA GLY A 431 25.54 -33.50 -1.36
C GLY A 431 26.07 -32.08 -1.52
N SER A 432 25.31 -31.22 -2.23
CA SER A 432 25.66 -29.81 -2.49
C SER A 432 24.40 -28.95 -2.58
N PRO A 433 24.52 -27.60 -2.47
CA PRO A 433 23.41 -26.67 -2.73
C PRO A 433 22.83 -26.81 -4.15
N GLY A 434 23.65 -27.14 -5.15
CA GLY A 434 23.22 -27.38 -6.52
C GLY A 434 22.33 -28.60 -6.65
N GLU A 435 22.70 -29.74 -6.08
CA GLU A 435 21.86 -30.94 -6.06
C GLU A 435 20.53 -30.70 -5.33
N ALA A 436 20.57 -30.03 -4.17
CA ALA A 436 19.35 -29.66 -3.44
C ALA A 436 18.43 -28.74 -4.26
N ALA A 437 19.00 -27.83 -5.04
CA ALA A 437 18.26 -26.94 -5.94
C ALA A 437 17.64 -27.69 -7.11
N ASP A 438 18.32 -28.69 -7.67
CA ASP A 438 17.81 -29.53 -8.75
C ASP A 438 16.63 -30.36 -8.28
N GLU A 439 16.74 -31.04 -7.14
CA GLU A 439 15.62 -31.78 -6.53
C GLU A 439 14.40 -30.90 -6.25
N LEU A 440 14.62 -29.68 -5.71
CA LEU A 440 13.54 -28.74 -5.47
C LEU A 440 12.90 -28.26 -6.76
N ALA A 441 13.69 -27.96 -7.80
CA ALA A 441 13.18 -27.50 -9.08
C ALA A 441 12.34 -28.57 -9.78
N GLU A 442 12.78 -29.82 -9.82
CA GLU A 442 12.00 -30.95 -10.36
C GLU A 442 10.68 -31.10 -9.64
N LEU A 443 10.68 -30.96 -8.31
CA LEU A 443 9.47 -31.06 -7.51
C LEU A 443 8.51 -29.90 -7.79
N PHE A 444 9.02 -28.67 -7.90
CA PHE A 444 8.19 -27.50 -8.25
C PHE A 444 7.63 -27.57 -9.68
N GLU A 445 8.37 -28.19 -10.60
CA GLU A 445 7.88 -28.47 -11.95
C GLU A 445 6.76 -29.52 -11.95
N ALA A 446 6.95 -30.62 -11.18
CA ALA A 446 5.94 -31.67 -11.04
C ALA A 446 4.64 -31.20 -10.36
N LEU A 447 4.72 -30.22 -9.46
CA LEU A 447 3.54 -29.61 -8.81
C LEU A 447 2.69 -28.78 -9.79
N GLY A 448 3.26 -28.31 -10.90
CA GLY A 448 2.57 -27.64 -12.00
C GLY A 448 1.90 -26.31 -11.61
N GLU A 449 0.77 -26.38 -10.92
CA GLU A 449 -0.07 -25.22 -10.62
C GLU A 449 0.43 -24.40 -9.44
N ARG A 450 0.13 -23.08 -9.48
CA ARG A 450 0.53 -22.08 -8.47
C ARG A 450 0.08 -22.47 -7.06
N ASP A 451 -1.14 -22.96 -6.91
CA ASP A 451 -1.72 -23.27 -5.60
C ASP A 451 -1.07 -24.50 -4.96
N ALA A 452 -0.71 -25.50 -5.76
CA ALA A 452 0.02 -26.68 -5.29
C ALA A 452 1.44 -26.32 -4.82
N ARG A 453 2.12 -25.41 -5.53
CA ARG A 453 3.43 -24.89 -5.14
C ARG A 453 3.38 -24.08 -3.86
N ASN A 454 2.37 -23.20 -3.70
CA ASN A 454 2.14 -22.46 -2.46
C ASN A 454 1.89 -23.38 -1.27
N LEU A 455 1.07 -24.40 -1.45
CA LEU A 455 0.78 -25.39 -0.41
C LEU A 455 2.06 -26.11 0.02
N TYR A 456 2.91 -26.52 -0.94
CA TYR A 456 4.18 -27.16 -0.64
C TYR A 456 5.16 -26.27 0.12
N ILE A 457 5.24 -24.97 -0.25
CA ILE A 457 6.04 -24.01 0.52
C ILE A 457 5.53 -23.93 1.97
N LEU A 458 4.22 -23.86 2.19
CA LEU A 458 3.66 -23.86 3.55
C LEU A 458 3.99 -25.14 4.32
N GLU A 459 3.91 -26.31 3.66
CA GLU A 459 4.30 -27.59 4.27
C GLU A 459 5.78 -27.64 4.68
N LEU A 460 6.67 -27.03 3.90
CA LEU A 460 8.09 -26.91 4.28
C LEU A 460 8.25 -26.09 5.57
N GLY A 461 7.45 -25.02 5.72
CA GLY A 461 7.42 -24.21 6.93
C GLY A 461 6.92 -24.95 8.17
N GLU A 462 5.98 -25.90 7.99
CA GLU A 462 5.49 -26.77 9.08
C GLU A 462 6.51 -27.81 9.54
N LYS A 463 7.41 -28.20 8.66
CA LYS A 463 8.49 -29.18 8.93
C LYS A 463 9.73 -28.56 9.58
N LEU A 464 9.78 -27.23 9.75
CA LEU A 464 10.89 -26.57 10.44
C LEU A 464 11.04 -27.08 11.87
N LEU A 465 12.27 -27.38 12.24
CA LEU A 465 12.60 -27.67 13.63
C LEU A 465 12.37 -26.43 14.50
N PRO A 466 11.80 -26.60 15.72
CA PRO A 466 11.52 -25.47 16.59
C PRO A 466 12.81 -24.77 17.00
N MET A 467 12.83 -23.43 16.88
CA MET A 467 13.93 -22.59 17.35
C MET A 467 13.68 -22.21 18.80
N PRO A 468 14.61 -22.55 19.74
CA PRO A 468 14.50 -22.18 21.14
C PRO A 468 14.41 -20.67 21.34
N ALA A 469 13.69 -20.24 22.38
CA ALA A 469 13.51 -18.81 22.67
C ALA A 469 14.83 -18.09 22.94
N GLU A 470 15.81 -18.77 23.53
CA GLU A 470 17.16 -18.27 23.81
C GLU A 470 17.95 -17.87 22.57
N PHE A 471 17.62 -18.44 21.39
CA PHE A 471 18.23 -18.07 20.11
C PHE A 471 17.49 -16.95 19.38
N LYS A 472 16.32 -16.53 19.87
CA LYS A 472 15.55 -15.41 19.29
C LYS A 472 15.98 -14.08 19.90
N THR A 473 17.23 -13.71 19.66
CA THR A 473 17.84 -12.45 20.15
C THR A 473 17.84 -11.38 19.06
N GLU A 474 18.16 -10.14 19.41
CA GLU A 474 18.32 -9.06 18.43
C GLU A 474 19.48 -9.35 17.45
N GLU A 475 20.52 -10.06 17.90
CA GLU A 475 21.66 -10.47 17.06
C GLU A 475 21.25 -11.50 15.99
N SER A 476 20.31 -12.40 16.29
CA SER A 476 19.76 -13.38 15.35
C SER A 476 18.68 -12.82 14.43
N ARG A 477 18.21 -11.60 14.69
CA ARG A 477 17.13 -10.96 13.94
C ARG A 477 17.59 -10.56 12.54
N VAL A 478 16.77 -10.91 11.53
CA VAL A 478 16.99 -10.52 10.14
C VAL A 478 16.22 -9.23 9.85
N HIS A 479 16.95 -8.16 9.59
CA HIS A 479 16.37 -6.85 9.28
C HIS A 479 15.92 -6.75 7.81
N GLY A 480 14.91 -5.91 7.54
CA GLY A 480 14.36 -5.69 6.20
C GLY A 480 13.19 -6.62 5.82
N CYS A 481 12.76 -7.48 6.75
CA CYS A 481 11.54 -8.27 6.61
C CYS A 481 10.33 -7.54 7.22
N MET A 482 9.15 -7.69 6.60
CA MET A 482 7.87 -7.25 7.20
C MET A 482 7.43 -8.13 8.38
N SER A 483 7.87 -9.37 8.40
CA SER A 483 7.67 -10.34 9.49
C SER A 483 8.90 -10.40 10.36
N THR A 484 8.72 -10.75 11.63
CA THR A 484 9.85 -11.01 12.52
C THR A 484 10.50 -12.32 12.10
N VAL A 485 11.78 -12.27 11.73
CA VAL A 485 12.57 -13.43 11.34
C VAL A 485 13.81 -13.51 12.23
N HIS A 486 14.06 -14.67 12.82
CA HIS A 486 15.29 -14.99 13.54
C HIS A 486 16.03 -16.10 12.82
N LEU A 487 17.37 -16.00 12.71
CA LEU A 487 18.25 -16.97 12.09
C LEU A 487 19.53 -17.10 12.91
N HIS A 488 19.75 -18.29 13.48
CA HIS A 488 20.92 -18.63 14.29
C HIS A 488 21.65 -19.81 13.67
N GLY A 489 22.96 -19.67 13.45
CA GLY A 489 23.80 -20.64 12.81
C GLY A 489 24.92 -21.20 13.73
N ARG A 490 25.35 -22.41 13.42
CA ARG A 490 26.51 -23.05 14.06
C ARG A 490 27.34 -23.83 13.06
N ARG A 491 28.55 -24.19 13.45
CA ARG A 491 29.33 -25.23 12.73
C ARG A 491 28.72 -26.62 13.00
N ALA A 492 28.57 -27.42 11.95
CA ALA A 492 28.14 -28.81 12.11
C ALA A 492 29.16 -29.61 12.95
N PRO A 493 28.72 -30.46 13.89
CA PRO A 493 29.62 -31.27 14.69
C PRO A 493 30.54 -32.13 13.81
N GLY A 494 31.83 -32.08 14.10
CA GLY A 494 32.86 -32.84 13.37
C GLY A 494 33.26 -32.27 12.00
N SER A 495 32.79 -31.07 11.64
CA SER A 495 33.20 -30.38 10.40
C SER A 495 33.73 -28.98 10.71
N ALA A 496 34.76 -28.58 9.97
CA ALA A 496 35.34 -27.25 10.11
C ALA A 496 34.64 -26.20 9.25
N ASP A 497 33.93 -26.60 8.18
CA ASP A 497 33.45 -25.74 7.09
C ASP A 497 31.95 -25.91 6.75
N ARG A 498 31.18 -26.70 7.52
CA ARG A 498 29.74 -26.91 7.25
C ARG A 498 28.85 -26.08 8.20
N LEU A 499 27.90 -25.37 7.60
CA LEU A 499 26.93 -24.50 8.30
C LEU A 499 25.61 -25.25 8.57
N GLU A 500 25.21 -25.37 9.82
CA GLU A 500 23.85 -25.70 10.22
C GLU A 500 23.17 -24.47 10.79
N PHE A 501 21.88 -24.25 10.47
CA PHE A 501 21.14 -23.13 11.06
C PHE A 501 19.69 -23.45 11.39
N LEU A 502 19.24 -22.90 12.50
CA LEU A 502 17.83 -22.82 12.87
C LEU A 502 17.31 -21.44 12.51
N ALA A 503 16.07 -21.39 12.03
CA ALA A 503 15.39 -20.12 11.79
C ALA A 503 13.89 -20.26 12.03
N ASP A 504 13.26 -19.16 12.40
CA ASP A 504 11.82 -19.09 12.67
C ASP A 504 11.25 -17.74 12.27
N SER A 505 9.94 -17.70 12.04
CA SER A 505 9.20 -16.47 11.73
C SER A 505 7.79 -16.54 12.29
N ASP A 506 7.22 -15.37 12.55
CA ASP A 506 5.81 -15.19 12.93
C ASP A 506 4.82 -15.39 11.76
N ALA A 507 5.31 -15.48 10.51
CA ALA A 507 4.50 -15.70 9.33
C ALA A 507 4.76 -17.07 8.68
N HIS A 508 3.69 -17.87 8.45
CA HIS A 508 3.78 -19.24 7.91
C HIS A 508 4.44 -19.31 6.54
N ILE A 509 4.13 -18.39 5.63
CA ILE A 509 4.77 -18.38 4.30
C ILE A 509 6.28 -18.07 4.40
N VAL A 510 6.68 -17.20 5.34
CA VAL A 510 8.10 -16.91 5.57
C VAL A 510 8.79 -18.13 6.19
N ARG A 511 8.12 -18.85 7.09
CA ARG A 511 8.60 -20.17 7.56
C ARG A 511 8.78 -21.13 6.39
N GLY A 512 7.87 -21.13 5.42
CA GLY A 512 7.99 -21.92 4.20
C GLY A 512 9.22 -21.57 3.37
N LEU A 513 9.49 -20.27 3.19
CA LEU A 513 10.69 -19.78 2.51
C LEU A 513 11.97 -20.15 3.29
N ILE A 514 11.95 -20.09 4.62
CA ILE A 514 13.02 -20.60 5.48
C ILE A 514 13.23 -22.10 5.21
N GLY A 515 12.15 -22.87 5.08
CA GLY A 515 12.24 -24.30 4.76
C GLY A 515 12.95 -24.57 3.42
N VAL A 516 12.67 -23.76 2.39
CA VAL A 516 13.41 -23.81 1.12
C VAL A 516 14.90 -23.51 1.34
N LEU A 517 15.22 -22.42 2.06
CA LEU A 517 16.61 -22.04 2.34
C LEU A 517 17.36 -23.08 3.20
N GLN A 518 16.67 -23.71 4.16
CA GLN A 518 17.28 -24.79 4.95
C GLN A 518 17.60 -26.01 4.11
N ARG A 519 16.75 -26.39 3.17
CA ARG A 519 17.03 -27.48 2.24
C ARG A 519 18.21 -27.19 1.33
N LEU A 520 18.38 -25.93 0.91
CA LEU A 520 19.51 -25.51 0.08
C LEU A 520 20.83 -25.49 0.86
N PHE A 521 20.82 -24.95 2.07
CA PHE A 521 22.04 -24.46 2.70
C PHE A 521 22.39 -25.11 4.03
N SER A 522 21.42 -25.69 4.79
CA SER A 522 21.80 -26.29 6.08
C SER A 522 22.58 -27.57 5.90
N GLY A 523 23.68 -27.71 6.63
CA GLY A 523 24.63 -28.82 6.53
C GLY A 523 25.59 -28.73 5.34
N GLN A 524 25.52 -27.67 4.52
CA GLN A 524 26.39 -27.49 3.36
C GLN A 524 27.72 -26.81 3.71
N ARG A 525 28.72 -26.94 2.83
CA ARG A 525 30.04 -26.30 3.01
C ARG A 525 29.91 -24.77 2.79
N ALA A 526 30.57 -24.00 3.63
CA ALA A 526 30.54 -22.54 3.57
C ALA A 526 30.97 -21.99 2.19
N GLY A 527 32.00 -22.55 1.57
CA GLY A 527 32.44 -22.15 0.23
C GLY A 527 31.40 -22.42 -0.86
N GLU A 528 30.65 -23.52 -0.78
CA GLU A 528 29.61 -23.88 -1.73
C GLU A 528 28.38 -22.97 -1.55
N ILE A 529 28.02 -22.60 -0.31
CA ILE A 529 26.94 -21.63 0.00
C ILE A 529 27.25 -20.27 -0.62
N LEU A 530 28.49 -19.81 -0.52
CA LEU A 530 28.93 -18.53 -1.05
C LEU A 530 28.93 -18.48 -2.58
N ALA A 531 29.31 -19.60 -3.22
CA ALA A 531 29.42 -19.72 -4.67
C ALA A 531 28.07 -19.97 -5.37
N PHE A 532 27.03 -20.38 -4.64
CA PHE A 532 25.74 -20.77 -5.21
C PHE A 532 24.94 -19.56 -5.74
N ASP A 533 24.42 -19.67 -6.98
CA ASP A 533 23.52 -18.66 -7.58
C ASP A 533 22.07 -18.83 -7.10
N VAL A 534 21.76 -18.15 -6.00
CA VAL A 534 20.42 -18.20 -5.37
C VAL A 534 19.36 -17.51 -6.24
N GLU A 535 19.72 -16.42 -6.91
CA GLU A 535 18.78 -15.64 -7.73
C GLU A 535 18.37 -16.42 -8.98
N GLY A 536 19.33 -17.05 -9.65
CA GLY A 536 19.06 -17.94 -10.76
C GLY A 536 18.17 -19.12 -10.37
N PHE A 537 18.40 -19.71 -9.18
CA PHE A 537 17.54 -20.77 -8.65
C PHE A 537 16.10 -20.27 -8.39
N PHE A 538 15.92 -19.10 -7.77
CA PHE A 538 14.57 -18.54 -7.52
C PHE A 538 13.82 -18.25 -8.81
N GLY A 539 14.51 -17.78 -9.85
CA GLY A 539 13.93 -17.63 -11.18
C GLY A 539 13.47 -18.97 -11.78
N ARG A 540 14.30 -20.03 -11.62
CA ARG A 540 14.02 -21.38 -12.13
C ARG A 540 12.78 -22.03 -11.52
N ILE A 541 12.55 -21.87 -10.20
CA ILE A 541 11.35 -22.39 -9.53
C ILE A 541 10.13 -21.44 -9.65
N GLY A 542 10.29 -20.31 -10.35
CA GLY A 542 9.24 -19.32 -10.54
C GLY A 542 8.83 -18.61 -9.25
N LEU A 543 9.72 -18.51 -8.26
CA LEU A 543 9.42 -17.95 -6.94
C LEU A 543 8.97 -16.48 -7.04
N GLU A 544 9.39 -15.74 -8.06
CA GLU A 544 8.99 -14.36 -8.33
C GLU A 544 7.47 -14.19 -8.52
N GLN A 545 6.77 -15.22 -8.97
CA GLN A 545 5.32 -15.22 -9.14
C GLN A 545 4.57 -15.34 -7.81
N PHE A 546 5.24 -15.82 -6.76
CA PHE A 546 4.68 -16.09 -5.43
C PHE A 546 5.09 -15.09 -4.37
N VAL A 547 6.12 -14.28 -4.65
CA VAL A 547 6.74 -13.39 -3.66
C VAL A 547 6.64 -11.95 -4.13
N THR A 548 5.92 -11.10 -3.38
CA THR A 548 5.86 -9.64 -3.65
C THR A 548 7.25 -9.01 -3.56
N VAL A 549 7.45 -7.82 -4.16
CA VAL A 549 8.73 -7.07 -4.10
C VAL A 549 9.25 -6.92 -2.67
N GLN A 550 8.37 -6.67 -1.72
CA GLN A 550 8.72 -6.53 -0.30
C GLN A 550 9.20 -7.84 0.34
N ARG A 551 8.64 -8.98 -0.09
CA ARG A 551 9.10 -10.31 0.36
C ARG A 551 10.43 -10.70 -0.25
N ARG A 552 10.72 -10.26 -1.48
CA ARG A 552 12.04 -10.42 -2.08
C ARG A 552 13.12 -9.78 -1.23
N ASN A 553 12.86 -8.60 -0.66
CA ASN A 553 13.78 -7.93 0.26
C ASN A 553 14.03 -8.75 1.54
N GLY A 554 12.98 -9.35 2.12
CA GLY A 554 13.11 -10.24 3.27
C GLY A 554 13.89 -11.51 2.97
N LEU A 555 13.64 -12.12 1.81
CA LEU A 555 14.37 -13.31 1.34
C LEU A 555 15.85 -12.98 1.08
N ALA A 556 16.12 -11.85 0.44
CA ALA A 556 17.48 -11.36 0.24
C ALA A 556 18.20 -11.09 1.58
N GLY A 557 17.49 -10.57 2.58
CA GLY A 557 18.01 -10.38 3.95
C GLY A 557 18.39 -11.71 4.61
N MET A 558 17.54 -12.73 4.48
CA MET A 558 17.86 -14.09 4.98
C MET A 558 19.06 -14.70 4.29
N VAL A 559 19.13 -14.63 2.96
CA VAL A 559 20.29 -15.11 2.17
C VAL A 559 21.56 -14.36 2.57
N LYS A 560 21.49 -13.04 2.73
CA LYS A 560 22.62 -12.23 3.19
C LYS A 560 23.12 -12.68 4.58
N ARG A 561 22.21 -12.98 5.51
CA ARG A 561 22.59 -13.47 6.86
C ARG A 561 23.23 -14.85 6.79
N ILE A 562 22.68 -15.78 5.99
CA ILE A 562 23.27 -17.12 5.78
C ILE A 562 24.68 -17.02 5.20
N ARG A 563 24.87 -16.18 4.18
CA ARG A 563 26.21 -15.94 3.60
C ARG A 563 27.18 -15.27 4.58
N GLY A 564 26.66 -14.37 5.45
CA GLY A 564 27.45 -13.80 6.54
C GLY A 564 28.00 -14.87 7.48
N LEU A 565 27.14 -15.77 7.95
CA LEU A 565 27.53 -16.90 8.80
C LEU A 565 28.52 -17.85 8.09
N ALA A 566 28.33 -18.10 6.80
CA ALA A 566 29.29 -18.91 6.01
C ALA A 566 30.64 -18.21 5.90
N ASN A 567 30.71 -16.91 5.71
CA ASN A 567 31.98 -16.15 5.71
C ASN A 567 32.69 -16.17 7.07
N GLU A 568 31.94 -16.03 8.17
CA GLU A 568 32.48 -16.13 9.54
C GLU A 568 33.10 -17.49 9.83
N MET A 569 32.69 -18.54 9.10
CA MET A 569 33.27 -19.89 9.24
C MET A 569 34.56 -20.07 8.48
N LEU A 570 34.81 -19.31 7.42
CA LEU A 570 36.01 -19.37 6.60
C LEU A 570 37.10 -18.40 7.08
N ALA A 571 36.71 -17.42 7.91
CA ALA A 571 37.62 -16.50 8.58
C ALA A 571 38.25 -17.17 9.81
#